data_07daf30046abac3ed4d325af36bfbe84
#
_entry.id   07daf30046abac3ed4d325af36bfbe84
#
_cell.length_a   1.000
_cell.length_b   1.000
_cell.length_c   1.000
_cell.angle_alpha   90.00
_cell.angle_beta   90.00
_cell.angle_gamma   90.00
#
_symmetry.space_group_name_H-M   'P 1'
#
loop_
_entity.id
_entity.type
_entity.pdbx_description
1 polymer ?
#
loop_
_entity_poly.entity_id
_entity_poly.type
_entity_poly.pdbx_seq_one_letter_code
_entity_poly.pdbx_strand_id
1 'polypeptide(L)'
;MELKRWRDVRGMSQTALAKKVGYTPSYVSKVEGGQQHASLAFARHSDQVLRAGGALRRAYRETEQQLRSSSSAPPPSEQVSRSDRQPGILVVEHDDAELHYDGRFYRAVMRRKLRNASSDPITRYLIRISVDRYPGNPERSNQLYRENPLTWQELDLHARCDDDEMRWKIQHDRDAFKEVWLLFGNDDGRFPLYPGESTWIEYSYTVSDEKWGPWFQRAVRLPTERLSVRLLFPTELDPVVWGMETTMTADAIPFRTAISHDTEDGRDVFCWSTEDPPLHARYRLEWRFRARDTQDAGEHTASETMRALGIVQEGDPILTSPARPFALPEEAEDARRVVAELQSTAERVAEVHTFGKGLGIAAPQIGIDRAAAIVRPPGGDTITLLNPRIVEESTQSDQQYEGCLSFFDVRGMVPRPLVIHVEHQDINGQPQITVFERGVARLVAHEIDHLRGFLYRQRMQPGIEPIPVTAYRGSGRGWRYRTT
;
A
#
# COMPACT_ATOMS: atom_id res chain seq x y z
N MET A 1 12.94 -32.99 -24.25
CA MET A 1 12.87 -34.34 -24.87
C MET A 1 12.09 -35.37 -24.02
N GLU A 2 12.19 -35.40 -22.71
CA GLU A 2 11.49 -36.35 -21.84
C GLU A 2 9.94 -36.25 -21.90
N LEU A 3 9.38 -35.05 -21.97
CA LEU A 3 7.91 -34.85 -22.05
C LEU A 3 7.31 -35.55 -23.27
N LYS A 4 7.92 -35.34 -24.45
CA LYS A 4 7.47 -35.96 -25.72
C LYS A 4 7.55 -37.47 -25.62
N ARG A 5 8.65 -38.04 -25.08
CA ARG A 5 8.83 -39.49 -24.90
C ARG A 5 7.72 -40.10 -24.04
N TRP A 6 7.41 -39.50 -22.90
CA TRP A 6 6.36 -40.01 -22.00
C TRP A 6 4.97 -39.87 -22.60
N ARG A 7 4.72 -38.78 -23.34
CA ARG A 7 3.45 -38.58 -24.05
C ARG A 7 3.27 -39.65 -25.13
N ASP A 8 4.28 -39.89 -25.94
CA ASP A 8 4.26 -40.90 -27.01
C ASP A 8 4.10 -42.33 -26.45
N VAL A 9 4.78 -42.70 -25.38
CA VAL A 9 4.60 -43.98 -24.67
C VAL A 9 3.14 -44.18 -24.19
N ARG A 10 2.44 -43.09 -23.88
CA ARG A 10 1.03 -43.14 -23.47
C ARG A 10 0.03 -42.98 -24.63
N GLY A 11 0.50 -42.91 -25.86
CA GLY A 11 -0.34 -42.73 -27.04
C GLY A 11 -1.16 -41.44 -27.04
N MET A 12 -0.68 -40.41 -26.35
CA MET A 12 -1.47 -39.19 -26.13
C MET A 12 -1.03 -38.08 -27.08
N SER A 13 -2.00 -37.38 -27.70
CA SER A 13 -1.69 -36.20 -28.52
C SER A 13 -1.32 -34.98 -27.64
N GLN A 14 -0.59 -34.00 -28.20
CA GLN A 14 -0.28 -32.72 -27.52
C GLN A 14 -1.57 -32.03 -27.05
N THR A 15 -2.62 -32.04 -27.87
CA THR A 15 -3.92 -31.45 -27.52
C THR A 15 -4.58 -32.18 -26.34
N ALA A 16 -4.50 -33.52 -26.32
CA ALA A 16 -5.07 -34.32 -25.24
C ALA A 16 -4.32 -34.11 -23.93
N LEU A 17 -2.99 -34.04 -23.97
CA LEU A 17 -2.18 -33.72 -22.79
C LEU A 17 -2.49 -32.29 -22.29
N ALA A 18 -2.49 -31.31 -23.17
CA ALA A 18 -2.77 -29.91 -22.83
C ALA A 18 -4.10 -29.74 -22.09
N LYS A 19 -5.16 -30.38 -22.61
CA LYS A 19 -6.48 -30.38 -21.96
C LYS A 19 -6.46 -30.97 -20.55
N LYS A 20 -5.71 -32.06 -20.34
CA LYS A 20 -5.64 -32.75 -19.04
C LYS A 20 -4.80 -32.01 -18.00
N VAL A 21 -3.77 -31.28 -18.44
CA VAL A 21 -2.87 -30.51 -17.55
C VAL A 21 -3.27 -29.05 -17.38
N GLY A 22 -4.34 -28.60 -18.08
CA GLY A 22 -4.82 -27.21 -17.98
C GLY A 22 -3.99 -26.18 -18.71
N TYR A 23 -3.29 -26.58 -19.80
CA TYR A 23 -2.45 -25.70 -20.61
C TYR A 23 -2.91 -25.69 -22.09
N THR A 24 -2.31 -24.84 -22.93
CA THR A 24 -2.61 -24.80 -24.37
C THR A 24 -1.77 -25.82 -25.14
N PRO A 25 -2.26 -26.37 -26.28
CA PRO A 25 -1.47 -27.25 -27.14
C PRO A 25 -0.17 -26.59 -27.63
N SER A 26 -0.20 -25.29 -27.89
CA SER A 26 0.98 -24.51 -28.28
C SER A 26 2.05 -24.48 -27.16
N TYR A 27 1.64 -24.37 -25.90
CA TYR A 27 2.57 -24.44 -24.76
C TYR A 27 3.25 -25.81 -24.69
N VAL A 28 2.47 -26.89 -24.80
CA VAL A 28 3.01 -28.27 -24.80
C VAL A 28 4.01 -28.47 -25.93
N SER A 29 3.66 -28.00 -27.15
CA SER A 29 4.53 -28.08 -28.32
C SER A 29 5.87 -27.34 -28.13
N LYS A 30 5.82 -26.13 -27.59
CA LYS A 30 7.02 -25.31 -27.33
C LYS A 30 7.93 -25.95 -26.25
N VAL A 31 7.34 -26.53 -25.20
CA VAL A 31 8.10 -27.23 -24.17
C VAL A 31 8.74 -28.51 -24.73
N GLU A 32 8.02 -29.30 -25.55
CA GLU A 32 8.55 -30.48 -26.22
C GLU A 32 9.67 -30.15 -27.22
N GLY A 33 9.53 -29.02 -27.91
CA GLY A 33 10.53 -28.52 -28.86
C GLY A 33 11.72 -27.80 -28.21
N GLY A 34 11.74 -27.65 -26.88
CA GLY A 34 12.81 -26.93 -26.17
C GLY A 34 12.79 -25.40 -26.37
N GLN A 35 11.75 -24.86 -26.99
CA GLN A 35 11.59 -23.43 -27.25
C GLN A 35 11.05 -22.65 -26.03
N GLN A 36 10.60 -23.39 -25.02
CA GLN A 36 10.07 -22.82 -23.78
C GLN A 36 10.39 -23.73 -22.61
N HIS A 37 10.88 -23.17 -21.51
CA HIS A 37 11.10 -23.91 -20.27
C HIS A 37 9.74 -24.26 -19.62
N ALA A 38 9.65 -25.50 -19.14
CA ALA A 38 8.48 -25.96 -18.40
C ALA A 38 8.42 -25.23 -17.04
N SER A 39 7.24 -24.91 -16.54
CA SER A 39 7.07 -24.53 -15.15
C SER A 39 7.06 -25.75 -14.24
N LEU A 40 7.43 -25.60 -12.95
CA LEU A 40 7.35 -26.70 -11.96
C LEU A 40 5.93 -27.27 -11.85
N ALA A 41 4.90 -26.41 -11.96
CA ALA A 41 3.51 -26.82 -11.93
C ALA A 41 3.16 -27.67 -13.15
N PHE A 42 3.59 -27.26 -14.34
CA PHE A 42 3.41 -28.05 -15.56
C PHE A 42 4.12 -29.41 -15.49
N ALA A 43 5.38 -29.43 -15.03
CA ALA A 43 6.15 -30.67 -14.85
C ALA A 43 5.47 -31.64 -13.86
N ARG A 44 4.92 -31.12 -12.75
CA ARG A 44 4.17 -31.92 -11.77
C ARG A 44 2.88 -32.51 -12.34
N HIS A 45 2.05 -31.69 -12.99
CA HIS A 45 0.77 -32.14 -13.58
C HIS A 45 1.01 -33.12 -14.72
N SER A 46 2.00 -32.86 -15.60
CA SER A 46 2.35 -33.77 -16.68
C SER A 46 2.89 -35.10 -16.15
N ASP A 47 3.72 -35.08 -15.11
CA ASP A 47 4.21 -36.28 -14.47
C ASP A 47 3.09 -37.18 -13.92
N GLN A 48 2.08 -36.54 -13.29
CA GLN A 48 0.91 -37.23 -12.75
C GLN A 48 0.02 -37.79 -13.85
N VAL A 49 -0.32 -36.98 -14.87
CA VAL A 49 -1.19 -37.36 -15.99
C VAL A 49 -0.59 -38.49 -16.83
N LEU A 50 0.73 -38.39 -17.09
CA LEU A 50 1.46 -39.37 -17.87
C LEU A 50 1.96 -40.56 -17.04
N ARG A 51 1.73 -40.56 -15.73
CA ARG A 51 2.22 -41.56 -14.76
C ARG A 51 3.72 -41.85 -14.98
N ALA A 52 4.51 -40.76 -15.04
CA ALA A 52 5.92 -40.82 -15.37
C ALA A 52 6.83 -41.12 -14.14
N GLY A 53 6.26 -41.43 -12.98
CA GLY A 53 6.99 -41.86 -11.79
C GLY A 53 8.05 -40.85 -11.28
N GLY A 54 7.79 -39.56 -11.46
CA GLY A 54 8.71 -38.49 -11.06
C GLY A 54 9.76 -38.12 -12.11
N ALA A 55 9.79 -38.79 -13.27
CA ALA A 55 10.79 -38.54 -14.31
C ALA A 55 10.76 -37.09 -14.85
N LEU A 56 9.58 -36.54 -15.08
CA LEU A 56 9.44 -35.15 -15.58
C LEU A 56 9.80 -34.12 -14.52
N ARG A 57 9.57 -34.41 -13.23
CA ARG A 57 10.00 -33.56 -12.13
C ARG A 57 11.53 -33.60 -11.94
N ARG A 58 12.18 -34.77 -12.17
CA ARG A 58 13.64 -34.87 -12.14
C ARG A 58 14.25 -34.08 -13.29
N ALA A 59 13.78 -34.30 -14.52
CA ALA A 59 14.24 -33.57 -15.69
C ALA A 59 14.12 -32.04 -15.53
N TYR A 60 13.03 -31.57 -14.91
CA TYR A 60 12.88 -30.15 -14.57
C TYR A 60 13.97 -29.68 -13.62
N ARG A 61 14.25 -30.41 -12.52
CA ARG A 61 15.28 -30.05 -11.55
C ARG A 61 16.69 -30.06 -12.13
N GLU A 62 16.99 -31.02 -12.97
CA GLU A 62 18.28 -31.11 -13.66
C GLU A 62 18.50 -29.92 -14.61
N THR A 63 17.46 -29.51 -15.34
CA THR A 63 17.51 -28.31 -16.19
C THR A 63 17.70 -27.04 -15.35
N GLU A 64 17.00 -26.91 -14.22
CA GLU A 64 17.18 -25.81 -13.27
C GLU A 64 18.59 -25.76 -12.65
N GLN A 65 19.15 -26.93 -12.31
CA GLN A 65 20.52 -27.02 -11.79
C GLN A 65 21.58 -26.67 -12.84
N GLN A 66 21.39 -27.10 -14.07
CA GLN A 66 22.26 -26.74 -15.20
C GLN A 66 22.25 -25.25 -15.49
N LEU A 67 21.09 -24.60 -15.39
CA LEU A 67 20.95 -23.15 -15.52
C LEU A 67 21.65 -22.40 -14.36
N ARG A 68 21.61 -22.94 -13.16
CA ARG A 68 22.31 -22.36 -11.99
C ARG A 68 23.82 -22.61 -12.00
N SER A 69 24.30 -23.76 -12.51
CA SER A 69 25.74 -24.11 -12.57
C SER A 69 26.47 -23.41 -13.73
N SER A 70 25.76 -22.98 -14.78
CA SER A 70 26.33 -22.11 -15.82
C SER A 70 26.46 -20.64 -15.39
N SER A 71 25.98 -20.29 -14.18
CA SER A 71 26.00 -18.95 -13.59
C SER A 71 27.08 -18.76 -12.48
N SER A 72 28.02 -19.68 -12.27
CA SER A 72 29.05 -19.54 -11.23
C SER A 72 30.43 -19.18 -11.79
N ALA A 73 30.70 -17.88 -11.86
CA ALA A 73 32.03 -17.28 -11.83
C ALA A 73 32.07 -16.23 -10.71
N PRO A 74 33.22 -16.07 -9.98
CA PRO A 74 33.27 -15.21 -8.79
C PRO A 74 33.22 -13.73 -9.10
N PRO A 75 32.77 -12.86 -8.16
CA PRO A 75 32.43 -11.49 -8.44
C PRO A 75 33.67 -10.58 -8.55
N PRO A 76 33.75 -9.72 -9.53
CA PRO A 76 34.46 -8.44 -9.40
C PRO A 76 33.51 -7.38 -8.83
N SER A 77 34.08 -6.59 -7.94
CA SER A 77 33.48 -5.43 -7.27
C SER A 77 32.78 -4.46 -8.23
N GLU A 78 31.60 -4.00 -7.79
CA GLU A 78 30.96 -2.73 -8.10
C GLU A 78 31.02 -2.20 -9.54
N GLN A 79 30.10 -2.69 -10.32
CA GLN A 79 29.29 -1.92 -11.28
C GLN A 79 28.09 -2.78 -11.63
N VAL A 80 26.92 -2.48 -11.04
CA VAL A 80 25.65 -3.12 -11.43
C VAL A 80 25.36 -2.70 -12.86
N SER A 81 25.82 -3.52 -13.79
CA SER A 81 25.57 -3.38 -15.22
C SER A 81 24.08 -3.59 -15.49
N ARG A 82 23.46 -2.63 -16.16
CA ARG A 82 22.05 -2.60 -16.59
C ARG A 82 21.64 -3.72 -17.55
N SER A 83 22.41 -4.82 -17.69
CA SER A 83 22.26 -5.80 -18.78
C SER A 83 21.63 -7.15 -18.45
N ASP A 84 21.20 -7.42 -17.21
CA ASP A 84 20.57 -8.71 -16.85
C ASP A 84 19.03 -8.69 -16.87
N ARG A 85 18.44 -7.94 -17.80
CA ARG A 85 16.99 -8.03 -18.07
C ARG A 85 16.75 -9.12 -19.09
N GLN A 86 15.90 -10.09 -18.74
CA GLN A 86 15.49 -11.20 -19.63
C GLN A 86 15.18 -10.73 -21.05
N PRO A 87 15.77 -11.35 -22.10
CA PRO A 87 15.44 -11.02 -23.47
C PRO A 87 13.99 -11.41 -23.76
N GLY A 88 13.21 -10.49 -24.33
CA GLY A 88 11.84 -10.77 -24.78
C GLY A 88 10.75 -9.93 -24.15
N ILE A 89 11.03 -8.78 -23.53
CA ILE A 89 10.07 -8.00 -22.76
C ILE A 89 9.98 -6.55 -23.29
N LEU A 90 8.75 -6.05 -23.36
CA LEU A 90 8.48 -4.63 -23.52
C LEU A 90 8.84 -3.92 -22.21
N VAL A 91 9.66 -2.87 -22.27
CA VAL A 91 10.08 -2.05 -21.13
C VAL A 91 9.33 -0.74 -21.17
N VAL A 92 8.86 -0.28 -20.02
CA VAL A 92 8.30 1.05 -19.83
C VAL A 92 9.40 1.95 -19.27
N GLU A 93 10.00 2.80 -20.13
CA GLU A 93 11.04 3.73 -19.68
C GLU A 93 10.44 4.82 -18.77
N HIS A 94 9.26 5.35 -19.13
CA HIS A 94 8.50 6.30 -18.33
C HIS A 94 7.03 5.89 -18.30
N ASP A 95 6.42 5.86 -17.13
CA ASP A 95 4.97 5.71 -16.90
C ASP A 95 4.47 6.96 -16.17
N ASP A 96 4.03 7.98 -16.92
CA ASP A 96 3.52 9.22 -16.39
C ASP A 96 1.99 9.18 -16.41
N ALA A 97 1.37 9.38 -15.25
CA ALA A 97 -0.07 9.35 -15.09
C ALA A 97 -0.56 10.65 -14.46
N GLU A 98 -1.50 11.31 -15.10
CA GLU A 98 -2.19 12.47 -14.56
C GLU A 98 -3.66 12.15 -14.33
N LEU A 99 -4.23 12.63 -13.23
CA LEU A 99 -5.65 12.59 -12.94
C LEU A 99 -6.14 13.99 -12.64
N HIS A 100 -7.02 14.49 -13.48
CA HIS A 100 -7.69 15.78 -13.31
C HIS A 100 -9.10 15.56 -12.80
N TYR A 101 -9.48 16.28 -11.75
CA TYR A 101 -10.84 16.32 -11.25
C TYR A 101 -11.42 17.73 -11.40
N ASP A 102 -12.64 17.84 -11.91
CA ASP A 102 -13.31 19.13 -12.16
C ASP A 102 -14.46 19.42 -11.18
N GLY A 103 -14.66 18.56 -10.18
CA GLY A 103 -15.79 18.62 -9.24
C GLY A 103 -16.88 17.58 -9.53
N ARG A 104 -16.85 16.95 -10.72
CA ARG A 104 -17.82 15.93 -11.15
C ARG A 104 -17.22 14.78 -11.91
N PHE A 105 -16.20 15.04 -12.74
CA PHE A 105 -15.56 14.03 -13.58
C PHE A 105 -14.06 13.92 -13.27
N TYR A 106 -13.55 12.70 -13.29
CA TYR A 106 -12.15 12.39 -13.33
C TYR A 106 -11.71 12.15 -14.77
N ARG A 107 -10.75 12.92 -15.26
CA ARG A 107 -10.08 12.68 -16.53
C ARG A 107 -8.68 12.14 -16.24
N ALA A 108 -8.43 10.90 -16.65
CA ALA A 108 -7.11 10.27 -16.55
C ALA A 108 -6.36 10.43 -17.86
N VAL A 109 -5.11 10.87 -17.79
CA VAL A 109 -4.18 10.96 -18.93
C VAL A 109 -2.95 10.11 -18.59
N MET A 110 -2.67 9.14 -19.45
CA MET A 110 -1.58 8.18 -19.27
C MET A 110 -0.58 8.35 -20.40
N ARG A 111 0.64 8.77 -20.09
CA ARG A 111 1.74 8.88 -21.05
C ARG A 111 2.78 7.81 -20.73
N ARG A 112 3.17 7.02 -21.70
CA ARG A 112 4.17 5.97 -21.53
C ARG A 112 5.20 6.00 -22.64
N LYS A 113 6.45 6.02 -22.24
CA LYS A 113 7.55 5.76 -23.15
C LYS A 113 7.85 4.26 -23.13
N LEU A 114 7.57 3.59 -24.24
CA LEU A 114 7.72 2.15 -24.38
C LEU A 114 8.95 1.84 -25.24
N ARG A 115 9.78 0.91 -24.79
CA ARG A 115 10.90 0.37 -25.57
C ARG A 115 10.71 -1.12 -25.82
N ASN A 116 10.81 -1.51 -27.09
CA ASN A 116 10.79 -2.92 -27.45
C ASN A 116 12.18 -3.56 -27.20
N ALA A 117 12.33 -4.26 -26.08
CA ALA A 117 13.54 -5.02 -25.77
C ALA A 117 13.46 -6.49 -26.22
N SER A 118 12.41 -6.85 -27.00
CA SER A 118 12.26 -8.19 -27.57
C SER A 118 12.94 -8.33 -28.92
N SER A 119 13.00 -9.55 -29.44
CA SER A 119 13.48 -9.86 -30.80
C SER A 119 12.41 -9.69 -31.87
N ASP A 120 11.15 -9.52 -31.50
CA ASP A 120 10.00 -9.50 -32.40
C ASP A 120 9.32 -8.12 -32.40
N PRO A 121 8.75 -7.68 -33.56
CA PRO A 121 7.97 -6.46 -33.60
C PRO A 121 6.73 -6.53 -32.70
N ILE A 122 6.46 -5.46 -31.96
CA ILE A 122 5.28 -5.34 -31.10
C ILE A 122 4.20 -4.58 -31.89
N THR A 123 3.06 -5.23 -32.10
CA THR A 123 1.97 -4.72 -32.94
C THR A 123 0.86 -4.06 -32.12
N ARG A 124 0.83 -4.27 -30.81
CA ARG A 124 -0.26 -3.80 -29.92
C ARG A 124 0.19 -3.69 -28.47
N TYR A 125 -0.48 -2.81 -27.73
CA TYR A 125 -0.27 -2.61 -26.29
C TYR A 125 -1.60 -2.75 -25.53
N LEU A 126 -1.61 -3.53 -24.44
CA LEU A 126 -2.83 -3.77 -23.65
C LEU A 126 -2.96 -2.73 -22.55
N ILE A 127 -4.06 -1.99 -22.57
CA ILE A 127 -4.47 -1.11 -21.47
C ILE A 127 -5.65 -1.70 -20.72
N ARG A 128 -5.75 -1.32 -19.44
CA ARG A 128 -6.83 -1.73 -18.53
C ARG A 128 -7.37 -0.52 -17.82
N ILE A 129 -8.68 -0.35 -17.86
CA ILE A 129 -9.42 0.65 -17.12
C ILE A 129 -10.28 -0.10 -16.11
N SER A 130 -10.09 0.19 -14.83
CA SER A 130 -10.85 -0.44 -13.75
C SER A 130 -11.26 0.65 -12.77
N VAL A 131 -12.53 0.69 -12.44
CA VAL A 131 -13.10 1.64 -11.50
C VAL A 131 -13.68 0.89 -10.29
N ASP A 132 -13.68 1.54 -9.14
CA ASP A 132 -14.32 1.07 -7.92
C ASP A 132 -14.76 2.30 -7.11
N ARG A 133 -16.08 2.46 -6.96
CA ARG A 133 -16.66 3.60 -6.23
C ARG A 133 -16.53 3.44 -4.72
N TYR A 134 -16.67 2.21 -4.24
CA TYR A 134 -16.67 1.90 -2.81
C TYR A 134 -15.56 0.90 -2.47
N PRO A 135 -14.27 1.33 -2.49
CA PRO A 135 -13.16 0.45 -2.21
C PRO A 135 -13.28 -0.12 -0.78
N GLY A 136 -13.28 -1.45 -0.67
CA GLY A 136 -13.51 -2.15 0.59
C GLY A 136 -14.94 -2.64 0.82
N ASN A 137 -15.90 -2.25 -0.04
CA ASN A 137 -17.26 -2.78 -0.03
C ASN A 137 -17.62 -3.35 -1.42
N PRO A 138 -17.19 -4.58 -1.77
CA PRO A 138 -17.40 -5.18 -3.08
C PRO A 138 -18.87 -5.38 -3.43
N GLU A 139 -19.74 -5.64 -2.44
CA GLU A 139 -21.18 -5.86 -2.67
C GLU A 139 -21.84 -4.58 -3.17
N ARG A 140 -21.58 -3.45 -2.51
CA ARG A 140 -22.09 -2.14 -2.90
C ARG A 140 -21.57 -1.70 -4.26
N SER A 141 -20.27 -1.91 -4.52
CA SER A 141 -19.69 -1.61 -5.83
C SER A 141 -20.29 -2.47 -6.93
N ASN A 142 -20.44 -3.77 -6.72
CA ASN A 142 -21.04 -4.69 -7.69
C ASN A 142 -22.51 -4.35 -7.98
N GLN A 143 -23.27 -3.95 -6.96
CA GLN A 143 -24.66 -3.51 -7.16
C GLN A 143 -24.70 -2.25 -8.02
N LEU A 144 -23.90 -1.21 -7.69
CA LEU A 144 -23.81 0.02 -8.47
C LEU A 144 -23.55 -0.26 -9.95
N TYR A 145 -22.56 -1.09 -10.27
CA TYR A 145 -22.18 -1.30 -11.67
C TYR A 145 -23.13 -2.23 -12.43
N ARG A 146 -23.89 -3.11 -11.75
CA ARG A 146 -24.99 -3.84 -12.40
C ARG A 146 -26.13 -2.89 -12.81
N GLU A 147 -26.45 -1.90 -11.98
CA GLU A 147 -27.51 -0.92 -12.23
C GLU A 147 -27.06 0.19 -13.19
N ASN A 148 -25.78 0.60 -13.10
CA ASN A 148 -25.18 1.67 -13.86
C ASN A 148 -23.76 1.32 -14.36
N PRO A 149 -23.62 0.44 -15.37
CA PRO A 149 -22.33 -0.01 -15.86
C PRO A 149 -21.53 1.15 -16.50
N LEU A 150 -20.20 1.01 -16.45
CA LEU A 150 -19.30 1.91 -17.18
C LEU A 150 -19.41 1.64 -18.68
N THR A 151 -19.65 2.65 -19.47
CA THR A 151 -19.82 2.53 -20.92
C THR A 151 -18.65 3.11 -21.68
N TRP A 152 -18.44 2.67 -22.93
CA TRP A 152 -17.39 3.22 -23.81
C TRP A 152 -17.67 4.68 -24.19
N GLN A 153 -18.94 5.04 -24.30
CA GLN A 153 -19.35 6.41 -24.61
C GLN A 153 -19.00 7.38 -23.47
N GLU A 154 -19.17 6.95 -22.19
CA GLU A 154 -18.79 7.75 -21.03
C GLU A 154 -17.29 7.89 -20.90
N LEU A 155 -16.54 6.80 -21.22
CA LEU A 155 -15.09 6.80 -21.12
C LEU A 155 -14.43 7.79 -22.07
N ASP A 156 -15.03 8.03 -23.23
CA ASP A 156 -14.48 8.92 -24.25
C ASP A 156 -12.97 8.64 -24.46
N LEU A 157 -12.67 7.36 -24.77
CA LEU A 157 -11.31 6.88 -24.86
C LEU A 157 -10.61 7.40 -26.11
N HIS A 158 -9.58 8.20 -25.93
CA HIS A 158 -8.67 8.63 -26.96
C HIS A 158 -7.29 8.02 -26.75
N ALA A 159 -6.61 7.66 -27.82
CA ALA A 159 -5.27 7.13 -27.78
C ALA A 159 -4.44 7.63 -28.97
N ARG A 160 -3.19 8.01 -28.69
CA ARG A 160 -2.23 8.42 -29.72
C ARG A 160 -0.85 7.82 -29.45
N CYS A 161 -0.07 7.70 -30.51
CA CYS A 161 1.32 7.31 -30.43
C CYS A 161 2.13 8.39 -31.16
N ASP A 162 3.00 9.08 -30.42
CA ASP A 162 3.55 10.36 -30.82
C ASP A 162 2.41 11.31 -31.25
N ASP A 163 2.36 11.76 -32.50
CA ASP A 163 1.33 12.67 -33.02
C ASP A 163 0.16 11.97 -33.73
N ASP A 164 0.25 10.64 -33.95
CA ASP A 164 -0.75 9.89 -34.69
C ASP A 164 -1.81 9.25 -33.80
N GLU A 165 -3.08 9.36 -34.19
CA GLU A 165 -4.17 8.67 -33.53
C GLU A 165 -4.01 7.14 -33.65
N MET A 166 -4.22 6.43 -32.54
CA MET A 166 -4.18 4.97 -32.46
C MET A 166 -5.57 4.38 -32.58
N ARG A 167 -5.70 3.38 -33.47
CA ARG A 167 -6.87 2.49 -33.41
C ARG A 167 -6.77 1.58 -32.20
N TRP A 168 -7.93 1.20 -31.70
CA TRP A 168 -8.01 0.26 -30.58
C TRP A 168 -9.08 -0.82 -30.81
N LYS A 169 -8.90 -1.95 -30.11
CA LYS A 169 -9.81 -3.09 -30.18
C LYS A 169 -10.18 -3.56 -28.79
N ILE A 170 -11.47 -3.70 -28.51
CA ILE A 170 -11.99 -4.23 -27.24
C ILE A 170 -11.54 -5.67 -27.07
N GLN A 171 -10.93 -5.97 -25.90
CA GLN A 171 -10.55 -7.31 -25.49
C GLN A 171 -11.53 -7.87 -24.47
N HIS A 172 -11.87 -7.07 -23.43
CA HIS A 172 -12.90 -7.39 -22.46
C HIS A 172 -13.74 -6.15 -22.14
N ASP A 173 -15.05 -6.40 -22.04
CA ASP A 173 -16.06 -5.40 -21.69
C ASP A 173 -16.90 -5.93 -20.53
N ARG A 174 -16.68 -5.39 -19.32
CA ARG A 174 -17.41 -5.72 -18.11
C ARG A 174 -17.89 -4.44 -17.44
N ASP A 175 -18.85 -4.54 -16.54
CA ASP A 175 -19.53 -3.40 -15.93
C ASP A 175 -18.59 -2.34 -15.32
N ALA A 176 -17.56 -2.77 -14.61
CA ALA A 176 -16.56 -1.88 -13.96
C ALA A 176 -15.14 -2.02 -14.50
N PHE A 177 -14.95 -2.82 -15.58
CA PHE A 177 -13.64 -3.18 -16.07
C PHE A 177 -13.62 -3.27 -17.59
N LYS A 178 -12.66 -2.58 -18.20
CA LYS A 178 -12.44 -2.57 -19.65
C LYS A 178 -11.01 -2.96 -19.97
N GLU A 179 -10.81 -3.83 -20.95
CA GLU A 179 -9.50 -4.11 -21.57
C GLU A 179 -9.52 -3.79 -23.04
N VAL A 180 -8.49 -3.11 -23.50
CA VAL A 180 -8.36 -2.63 -24.87
C VAL A 180 -6.94 -2.86 -25.39
N TRP A 181 -6.83 -3.38 -26.61
CA TRP A 181 -5.60 -3.36 -27.37
C TRP A 181 -5.48 -2.05 -28.13
N LEU A 182 -4.47 -1.24 -27.83
CA LEU A 182 -4.01 -0.13 -28.67
C LEU A 182 -3.14 -0.73 -29.77
N LEU A 183 -3.39 -0.36 -31.02
CA LEU A 183 -2.73 -0.94 -32.20
C LEU A 183 -1.64 0.01 -32.71
N PHE A 184 -0.41 -0.48 -32.82
CA PHE A 184 0.69 0.32 -33.37
C PHE A 184 0.61 0.48 -34.88
N GLY A 185 0.10 -0.53 -35.62
CA GLY A 185 -0.13 -0.44 -37.04
C GLY A 185 -1.48 0.18 -37.39
N ASN A 186 -1.55 0.99 -38.44
CA ASN A 186 -2.79 1.52 -39.01
C ASN A 186 -2.74 1.47 -40.53
N ASP A 187 -3.86 1.86 -41.21
CA ASP A 187 -3.95 1.84 -42.68
C ASP A 187 -3.18 3.02 -43.32
N ASP A 188 -2.74 4.00 -42.53
CA ASP A 188 -2.00 5.18 -43.00
C ASP A 188 -0.49 4.94 -43.04
N GLY A 189 -0.06 3.67 -42.95
CA GLY A 189 1.34 3.27 -43.12
C GLY A 189 2.16 3.32 -41.80
N ARG A 190 1.52 3.49 -40.64
CA ARG A 190 2.20 3.35 -39.39
C ARG A 190 2.65 1.92 -39.18
N PHE A 191 3.88 1.73 -38.75
CA PHE A 191 4.49 0.43 -38.51
C PHE A 191 4.41 -0.02 -37.06
N PRO A 192 4.53 -1.35 -36.80
CA PRO A 192 4.76 -1.88 -35.45
C PRO A 192 6.00 -1.26 -34.80
N LEU A 193 6.09 -1.36 -33.49
CA LEU A 193 7.28 -1.01 -32.73
C LEU A 193 8.34 -2.11 -32.92
N TYR A 194 9.39 -1.83 -33.66
CA TYR A 194 10.46 -2.81 -33.98
C TYR A 194 11.42 -3.03 -32.78
N PRO A 195 12.18 -4.15 -32.78
CA PRO A 195 13.20 -4.41 -31.79
C PRO A 195 14.20 -3.26 -31.61
N GLY A 196 14.41 -2.83 -30.38
CA GLY A 196 15.31 -1.72 -30.01
C GLY A 196 14.70 -0.32 -30.13
N GLU A 197 13.55 -0.17 -30.76
CA GLU A 197 12.88 1.13 -30.87
C GLU A 197 12.14 1.53 -29.60
N SER A 198 12.03 2.84 -29.39
CA SER A 198 11.20 3.46 -28.33
C SER A 198 10.19 4.41 -28.96
N THR A 199 8.99 4.48 -28.37
CA THR A 199 7.94 5.42 -28.77
C THR A 199 7.13 5.88 -27.56
N TRP A 200 6.53 7.06 -27.68
CA TRP A 200 5.53 7.52 -26.71
C TRP A 200 4.14 7.08 -27.13
N ILE A 201 3.38 6.57 -26.18
CA ILE A 201 1.92 6.45 -26.29
C ILE A 201 1.27 7.32 -25.24
N GLU A 202 0.17 7.95 -25.62
CA GLU A 202 -0.71 8.64 -24.70
C GLU A 202 -2.13 8.10 -24.88
N TYR A 203 -2.83 7.88 -23.77
CA TYR A 203 -4.27 7.64 -23.83
C TYR A 203 -4.96 8.34 -22.68
N SER A 204 -6.16 8.84 -22.95
CA SER A 204 -6.99 9.50 -21.95
C SER A 204 -8.39 8.93 -21.92
N TYR A 205 -9.02 8.99 -20.76
CA TYR A 205 -10.40 8.59 -20.56
C TYR A 205 -11.02 9.37 -19.40
N THR A 206 -12.35 9.44 -19.38
CA THR A 206 -13.14 10.20 -18.40
C THR A 206 -14.09 9.26 -17.67
N VAL A 207 -14.28 9.47 -16.37
CA VAL A 207 -15.24 8.74 -15.53
C VAL A 207 -15.86 9.70 -14.53
N SER A 208 -17.19 9.61 -14.31
CA SER A 208 -17.85 10.41 -13.28
C SER A 208 -17.45 9.97 -11.86
N ASP A 209 -17.50 10.89 -10.90
CA ASP A 209 -17.25 10.59 -9.49
C ASP A 209 -18.36 9.73 -8.85
N GLU A 210 -19.49 9.56 -9.51
CA GLU A 210 -20.52 8.58 -9.13
C GLU A 210 -20.06 7.13 -9.36
N LYS A 211 -19.10 6.93 -10.31
CA LYS A 211 -18.57 5.60 -10.69
C LYS A 211 -17.14 5.38 -10.25
N TRP A 212 -16.40 6.41 -9.89
CA TRP A 212 -15.01 6.30 -9.43
C TRP A 212 -14.85 6.89 -8.04
N GLY A 213 -14.31 6.10 -7.10
CA GLY A 213 -14.04 6.52 -5.73
C GLY A 213 -12.81 7.44 -5.62
N PRO A 214 -12.55 7.96 -4.41
CA PRO A 214 -11.45 8.91 -4.17
C PRO A 214 -10.10 8.19 -4.11
N TRP A 215 -9.71 7.51 -5.18
CA TRP A 215 -8.45 6.79 -5.28
C TRP A 215 -7.96 6.67 -6.72
N PHE A 216 -6.64 6.60 -6.89
CA PHE A 216 -5.97 6.33 -8.14
C PHE A 216 -4.81 5.35 -7.95
N GLN A 217 -4.76 4.27 -8.73
CA GLN A 217 -3.76 3.22 -8.56
C GLN A 217 -2.97 2.95 -9.82
N ARG A 218 -1.65 2.86 -9.64
CA ARG A 218 -0.73 2.35 -10.66
C ARG A 218 -0.25 0.96 -10.26
N ALA A 219 -0.24 0.02 -11.22
CA ALA A 219 0.28 -1.33 -11.02
C ALA A 219 1.42 -1.58 -12.02
N VAL A 220 2.58 -1.94 -11.52
CA VAL A 220 3.77 -2.25 -12.31
C VAL A 220 3.63 -3.65 -12.88
N ARG A 221 3.27 -3.74 -14.16
CA ARG A 221 3.03 -5.03 -14.86
C ARG A 221 4.12 -5.41 -15.82
N LEU A 222 4.96 -4.47 -16.18
CA LEU A 222 6.13 -4.59 -17.05
C LEU A 222 7.33 -3.98 -16.32
N PRO A 223 8.56 -4.37 -16.69
CA PRO A 223 9.73 -3.66 -16.21
C PRO A 223 9.58 -2.17 -16.51
N THR A 224 9.66 -1.36 -15.46
CA THR A 224 9.43 0.09 -15.51
C THR A 224 10.64 0.77 -14.90
N GLU A 225 11.18 1.79 -15.59
CA GLU A 225 12.35 2.53 -15.11
C GLU A 225 11.91 3.69 -14.21
N ARG A 226 10.86 4.41 -14.61
CA ARG A 226 10.30 5.51 -13.83
C ARG A 226 8.78 5.47 -13.85
N LEU A 227 8.16 5.69 -12.69
CA LEU A 227 6.72 5.87 -12.50
C LEU A 227 6.48 7.21 -11.84
N SER A 228 5.62 8.05 -12.42
CA SER A 228 5.17 9.31 -11.84
C SER A 228 3.64 9.41 -11.86
N VAL A 229 3.09 10.07 -10.85
CA VAL A 229 1.66 10.36 -10.73
C VAL A 229 1.49 11.82 -10.34
N ARG A 230 0.56 12.49 -11.03
CA ARG A 230 0.16 13.86 -10.78
C ARG A 230 -1.36 13.92 -10.62
N LEU A 231 -1.85 14.45 -9.50
CA LEU A 231 -3.27 14.63 -9.23
C LEU A 231 -3.57 16.13 -9.18
N LEU A 232 -4.63 16.55 -9.86
CA LEU A 232 -5.04 17.95 -9.96
C LEU A 232 -6.49 18.09 -9.49
N PHE A 233 -6.70 18.87 -8.44
CA PHE A 233 -8.00 19.12 -7.83
C PHE A 233 -8.31 20.61 -7.76
N PRO A 234 -9.60 21.01 -7.82
CA PRO A 234 -10.00 22.38 -7.50
C PRO A 234 -9.62 22.74 -6.06
N THR A 235 -8.94 23.88 -5.85
CA THR A 235 -8.45 24.32 -4.52
C THR A 235 -9.60 24.54 -3.53
N GLU A 236 -10.77 24.94 -4.00
CA GLU A 236 -11.98 25.14 -3.17
C GLU A 236 -12.49 23.85 -2.49
N LEU A 237 -12.05 22.68 -2.94
CA LEU A 237 -12.41 21.40 -2.32
C LEU A 237 -11.52 21.04 -1.12
N ASP A 238 -10.44 21.79 -0.87
CA ASP A 238 -9.45 21.53 0.20
C ASP A 238 -9.01 20.04 0.23
N PRO A 239 -8.35 19.57 -0.85
CA PRO A 239 -7.96 18.16 -0.96
C PRO A 239 -6.86 17.78 0.01
N VAL A 240 -6.98 16.60 0.61
CA VAL A 240 -5.89 15.93 1.37
C VAL A 240 -5.57 14.62 0.66
N VAL A 241 -4.30 14.41 0.32
CA VAL A 241 -3.83 13.25 -0.44
C VAL A 241 -2.84 12.43 0.37
N TRP A 242 -2.96 11.11 0.32
CA TRP A 242 -1.98 10.17 0.90
C TRP A 242 -1.72 9.00 -0.06
N GLY A 243 -0.59 8.33 0.12
CA GLY A 243 -0.16 7.25 -0.75
C GLY A 243 0.13 5.95 -0.01
N MET A 244 -0.23 4.83 -0.65
CA MET A 244 -0.01 3.47 -0.16
C MET A 244 0.67 2.63 -1.22
N GLU A 245 1.72 1.91 -0.83
CA GLU A 245 2.41 0.92 -1.65
C GLU A 245 2.03 -0.49 -1.19
N THR A 246 1.75 -1.38 -2.13
CA THR A 246 1.53 -2.80 -1.86
C THR A 246 2.49 -3.61 -2.73
N THR A 247 3.36 -4.39 -2.11
CA THR A 247 4.24 -5.35 -2.78
C THR A 247 3.63 -6.75 -2.79
N MET A 248 4.35 -7.74 -3.33
CA MET A 248 3.89 -9.13 -3.40
C MET A 248 3.57 -9.78 -2.05
N THR A 249 4.05 -9.24 -0.95
CA THR A 249 3.80 -9.73 0.42
C THR A 249 2.48 -9.26 1.04
N ALA A 250 1.64 -8.57 0.28
CA ALA A 250 0.25 -8.23 0.56
C ALA A 250 -0.04 -7.18 1.66
N ASP A 251 0.94 -6.66 2.38
CA ASP A 251 0.71 -5.57 3.31
C ASP A 251 0.86 -4.21 2.61
N ALA A 252 -0.14 -3.35 2.74
CA ALA A 252 -0.08 -1.98 2.26
C ALA A 252 0.73 -1.15 3.25
N ILE A 253 1.77 -0.48 2.75
CA ILE A 253 2.60 0.45 3.52
C ILE A 253 2.51 1.85 2.91
N PRO A 254 2.68 2.93 3.69
CA PRO A 254 2.76 4.27 3.13
C PRO A 254 3.92 4.42 2.15
N PHE A 255 3.80 5.38 1.25
CA PHE A 255 4.92 5.75 0.39
C PHE A 255 6.15 6.13 1.23
N ARG A 256 7.32 5.71 0.77
CA ARG A 256 8.60 6.06 1.40
C ARG A 256 9.05 7.48 1.07
N THR A 257 8.58 8.01 -0.06
CA THR A 257 8.84 9.37 -0.52
C THR A 257 7.60 10.22 -0.32
N ALA A 258 7.80 11.47 0.11
CA ALA A 258 6.71 12.41 0.30
C ALA A 258 6.00 12.71 -1.02
N ILE A 259 4.69 12.96 -0.94
CA ILE A 259 3.90 13.55 -2.03
C ILE A 259 4.14 15.06 -1.95
N SER A 260 4.69 15.65 -3.01
CA SER A 260 4.80 17.11 -3.08
C SER A 260 3.45 17.73 -3.38
N HIS A 261 3.18 18.88 -2.79
CA HIS A 261 1.97 19.67 -2.99
C HIS A 261 2.35 21.06 -3.47
N ASP A 262 1.69 21.53 -4.52
CA ASP A 262 1.84 22.86 -5.08
C ASP A 262 0.47 23.39 -5.53
N THR A 263 0.36 24.68 -5.85
CA THR A 263 -0.86 25.30 -6.37
C THR A 263 -0.58 25.94 -7.71
N GLU A 264 -1.27 25.49 -8.76
CA GLU A 264 -1.13 25.99 -10.12
C GLU A 264 -2.52 26.36 -10.68
N ASP A 265 -2.69 27.57 -11.19
CA ASP A 265 -3.92 28.02 -11.88
C ASP A 265 -5.24 27.73 -11.11
N GLY A 266 -5.25 27.93 -9.79
CA GLY A 266 -6.41 27.68 -8.92
C GLY A 266 -6.70 26.19 -8.67
N ARG A 267 -5.70 25.33 -8.91
CA ARG A 267 -5.75 23.89 -8.62
C ARG A 267 -4.64 23.49 -7.67
N ASP A 268 -4.97 22.62 -6.74
CA ASP A 268 -3.99 21.93 -5.93
C ASP A 268 -3.42 20.76 -6.73
N VAL A 269 -2.09 20.72 -6.82
CA VAL A 269 -1.34 19.74 -7.60
C VAL A 269 -0.49 18.90 -6.66
N PHE A 270 -0.75 17.59 -6.66
CA PHE A 270 -0.01 16.63 -5.88
C PHE A 270 0.83 15.75 -6.80
N CYS A 271 2.15 15.72 -6.58
CA CYS A 271 3.07 14.93 -7.40
C CYS A 271 3.81 13.89 -6.57
N TRP A 272 3.93 12.70 -7.12
CA TRP A 272 4.72 11.62 -6.55
C TRP A 272 5.42 10.83 -7.65
N SER A 273 6.63 10.34 -7.39
CA SER A 273 7.37 9.51 -8.33
C SER A 273 8.27 8.50 -7.62
N THR A 274 8.62 7.45 -8.35
CA THR A 274 9.59 6.44 -7.94
C THR A 274 10.40 5.93 -9.13
N GLU A 275 11.66 5.59 -8.88
CA GLU A 275 12.56 5.00 -9.86
C GLU A 275 12.65 3.49 -9.65
N ASP A 276 12.81 2.73 -10.73
CA ASP A 276 12.94 1.27 -10.76
C ASP A 276 11.92 0.54 -9.86
N PRO A 277 10.60 0.83 -9.97
CA PRO A 277 9.60 0.22 -9.11
C PRO A 277 9.58 -1.31 -9.30
N PRO A 278 9.47 -2.10 -8.21
CA PRO A 278 9.42 -3.55 -8.29
C PRO A 278 8.29 -4.07 -9.17
N LEU A 279 8.54 -5.10 -9.96
CA LEU A 279 7.51 -5.76 -10.75
C LEU A 279 6.38 -6.27 -9.84
N HIS A 280 5.14 -6.05 -10.24
CA HIS A 280 3.92 -6.35 -9.49
C HIS A 280 3.63 -5.46 -8.28
N ALA A 281 4.45 -4.47 -8.00
CA ALA A 281 4.10 -3.43 -7.02
C ALA A 281 2.86 -2.66 -7.46
N ARG A 282 2.10 -2.19 -6.48
CA ARG A 282 0.92 -1.35 -6.67
C ARG A 282 1.09 -0.10 -5.83
N TYR A 283 0.95 1.04 -6.47
CA TYR A 283 1.02 2.36 -5.87
C TYR A 283 -0.35 2.99 -5.96
N ARG A 284 -0.94 3.30 -4.83
CA ARG A 284 -2.28 3.84 -4.74
C ARG A 284 -2.25 5.17 -4.01
N LEU A 285 -2.71 6.23 -4.65
CA LEU A 285 -3.01 7.51 -4.03
C LEU A 285 -4.50 7.56 -3.71
N GLU A 286 -4.81 8.04 -2.52
CA GLU A 286 -6.17 8.23 -2.04
C GLU A 286 -6.31 9.69 -1.59
N TRP A 287 -7.53 10.23 -1.63
CA TRP A 287 -7.80 11.59 -1.21
C TRP A 287 -9.16 11.72 -0.54
N ARG A 288 -9.34 12.83 0.15
CA ARG A 288 -10.64 13.32 0.62
C ARG A 288 -10.72 14.82 0.40
N PHE A 289 -11.91 15.33 0.32
CA PHE A 289 -12.20 16.76 0.17
C PHE A 289 -12.79 17.28 1.49
N ARG A 290 -12.02 18.05 2.26
CA ARG A 290 -12.46 18.58 3.56
C ARG A 290 -13.69 19.46 3.42
N ALA A 291 -13.80 20.22 2.33
CA ALA A 291 -14.98 21.06 2.07
C ALA A 291 -16.27 20.24 1.92
N ARG A 292 -16.20 18.97 1.47
CA ARG A 292 -17.36 18.06 1.40
C ARG A 292 -17.67 17.38 2.73
N ASP A 293 -16.64 17.07 3.52
CA ASP A 293 -16.82 16.44 4.83
C ASP A 293 -17.64 17.31 5.79
N THR A 294 -17.58 18.64 5.63
CA THR A 294 -18.41 19.58 6.41
C THR A 294 -19.88 19.59 6.02
N GLN A 295 -20.26 19.08 4.86
CA GLN A 295 -21.65 19.01 4.39
C GLN A 295 -22.34 17.67 4.73
N ASP A 296 -21.54 16.58 4.89
CA ASP A 296 -22.03 15.24 5.25
C ASP A 296 -22.06 14.97 6.77
N ALA A 297 -21.97 15.99 7.61
CA ALA A 297 -21.89 15.91 9.08
C ALA A 297 -23.18 15.36 9.74
N GLY A 298 -23.63 14.18 9.32
CA GLY A 298 -24.72 13.42 9.92
C GLY A 298 -24.29 12.18 10.72
N GLU A 299 -23.06 11.70 10.57
CA GLU A 299 -22.51 10.60 11.38
C GLU A 299 -21.43 11.15 12.33
N HIS A 300 -21.55 10.85 13.64
CA HIS A 300 -20.53 11.21 14.61
C HIS A 300 -19.16 10.67 14.20
N THR A 301 -18.15 11.54 14.14
CA THR A 301 -16.77 11.12 13.84
C THR A 301 -16.22 10.26 14.97
N ALA A 302 -15.17 9.49 14.68
CA ALA A 302 -14.50 8.68 15.70
C ALA A 302 -13.92 9.56 16.83
N SER A 303 -13.44 10.77 16.51
CA SER A 303 -12.98 11.76 17.49
C SER A 303 -14.12 12.33 18.32
N GLU A 304 -15.32 12.57 17.76
CA GLU A 304 -16.50 13.00 18.52
C GLU A 304 -16.95 11.92 19.50
N THR A 305 -16.90 10.66 19.10
CA THR A 305 -17.15 9.52 20.01
C THR A 305 -16.18 9.53 21.18
N MET A 306 -14.87 9.73 20.94
CA MET A 306 -13.86 9.82 22.01
C MET A 306 -14.11 11.04 22.91
N ARG A 307 -14.48 12.19 22.33
CA ARG A 307 -14.86 13.38 23.10
C ARG A 307 -16.05 13.12 24.05
N ALA A 308 -17.07 12.42 23.58
CA ALA A 308 -18.24 12.05 24.37
C ALA A 308 -17.88 11.13 25.55
N LEU A 309 -16.80 10.36 25.45
CA LEU A 309 -16.26 9.52 26.52
C LEU A 309 -15.34 10.26 27.51
N GLY A 310 -15.16 11.58 27.31
CA GLY A 310 -14.35 12.42 28.18
C GLY A 310 -12.90 12.58 27.76
N ILE A 311 -12.57 12.18 26.52
CA ILE A 311 -11.21 12.38 25.96
C ILE A 311 -11.08 13.80 25.40
N VAL A 312 -10.11 14.55 25.90
CA VAL A 312 -9.74 15.88 25.40
C VAL A 312 -9.20 15.76 23.97
N GLN A 313 -9.70 16.62 23.09
CA GLN A 313 -9.36 16.56 21.66
C GLN A 313 -8.26 17.54 21.28
N GLU A 314 -7.56 17.27 20.17
CA GLU A 314 -6.53 18.11 19.57
C GLU A 314 -7.00 19.56 19.45
N GLY A 315 -6.13 20.51 19.80
CA GLY A 315 -6.42 21.94 19.89
C GLY A 315 -6.57 22.46 21.33
N ASP A 316 -6.78 21.57 22.29
CA ASP A 316 -6.79 21.96 23.71
C ASP A 316 -5.36 22.21 24.22
N PRO A 317 -5.09 23.33 24.88
CA PRO A 317 -3.75 23.69 25.39
C PRO A 317 -3.13 22.66 26.35
N ILE A 318 -3.93 21.90 27.09
CA ILE A 318 -3.44 20.88 28.02
C ILE A 318 -2.63 19.78 27.29
N LEU A 319 -2.96 19.46 26.04
CA LEU A 319 -2.29 18.44 25.26
C LEU A 319 -0.92 18.88 24.71
N THR A 320 -0.66 20.19 24.73
CA THR A 320 0.60 20.78 24.21
C THR A 320 1.46 21.38 25.34
N SER A 321 1.05 21.19 26.59
CA SER A 321 1.76 21.64 27.78
C SER A 321 2.38 20.44 28.51
N PRO A 322 3.61 20.57 29.06
CA PRO A 322 4.19 19.53 29.90
C PRO A 322 3.34 19.33 31.18
N ALA A 323 3.02 18.08 31.48
CA ALA A 323 2.25 17.70 32.65
C ALA A 323 3.06 17.88 33.92
N ARG A 324 2.40 18.32 35.00
CA ARG A 324 3.02 18.57 36.27
C ARG A 324 3.35 17.26 37.02
N PRO A 325 4.60 17.01 37.43
CA PRO A 325 4.95 15.82 38.20
C PRO A 325 4.28 15.78 39.56
N PHE A 326 4.17 14.59 40.14
CA PHE A 326 3.75 14.39 41.54
C PHE A 326 4.94 14.52 42.47
N ALA A 327 4.74 15.16 43.63
CA ALA A 327 5.66 15.10 44.75
C ALA A 327 5.32 13.83 45.57
N LEU A 328 5.95 12.71 45.25
CA LEU A 328 5.71 11.44 45.93
C LEU A 328 6.74 11.22 47.05
N PRO A 329 6.32 10.71 48.24
CA PRO A 329 4.99 10.13 48.54
C PRO A 329 3.91 11.11 49.02
N GLU A 330 4.21 12.39 49.18
CA GLU A 330 3.29 13.38 49.80
C GLU A 330 1.96 13.49 49.04
N GLU A 331 2.00 13.40 47.70
CA GLU A 331 0.82 13.45 46.82
C GLU A 331 0.32 12.05 46.39
N ALA A 332 0.61 10.99 47.17
CA ALA A 332 0.24 9.62 46.81
C ALA A 332 -1.28 9.41 46.67
N GLU A 333 -2.10 10.10 47.46
CA GLU A 333 -3.57 10.03 47.32
C GLU A 333 -4.05 10.65 46.01
N ASP A 334 -3.51 11.80 45.62
CA ASP A 334 -3.83 12.42 44.35
C ASP A 334 -3.39 11.52 43.16
N ALA A 335 -2.21 10.92 43.26
CA ALA A 335 -1.73 9.98 42.25
C ALA A 335 -2.66 8.75 42.13
N ARG A 336 -3.14 8.16 43.22
CA ARG A 336 -4.10 7.04 43.18
C ARG A 336 -5.42 7.46 42.53
N ARG A 337 -5.94 8.64 42.87
CA ARG A 337 -7.17 9.18 42.28
C ARG A 337 -7.02 9.35 40.76
N VAL A 338 -5.92 9.94 40.29
CA VAL A 338 -5.65 10.14 38.86
C VAL A 338 -5.52 8.80 38.12
N VAL A 339 -4.81 7.83 38.71
CA VAL A 339 -4.69 6.48 38.14
C VAL A 339 -6.04 5.77 38.03
N ALA A 340 -6.89 5.88 39.06
CA ALA A 340 -8.23 5.32 39.05
C ALA A 340 -9.11 5.93 37.94
N GLU A 341 -9.01 7.26 37.73
CA GLU A 341 -9.74 7.95 36.64
C GLU A 341 -9.25 7.52 35.25
N LEU A 342 -7.93 7.35 35.08
CA LEU A 342 -7.35 6.79 33.83
C LEU A 342 -7.87 5.38 33.56
N GLN A 343 -7.91 4.50 34.58
CA GLN A 343 -8.41 3.13 34.45
C GLN A 343 -9.89 3.09 34.07
N SER A 344 -10.72 3.89 34.76
CA SER A 344 -12.15 4.02 34.45
C SER A 344 -12.40 4.53 33.04
N THR A 345 -11.64 5.52 32.59
CA THR A 345 -11.76 6.05 31.24
C THR A 345 -11.30 5.01 30.20
N ALA A 346 -10.22 4.27 30.47
CA ALA A 346 -9.77 3.19 29.60
C ALA A 346 -10.83 2.08 29.44
N GLU A 347 -11.60 1.79 30.47
CA GLU A 347 -12.72 0.82 30.41
C GLU A 347 -13.83 1.33 29.51
N ARG A 348 -14.31 2.56 29.72
CA ARG A 348 -15.33 3.18 28.87
C ARG A 348 -14.93 3.23 27.40
N VAL A 349 -13.67 3.56 27.10
CA VAL A 349 -13.16 3.60 25.73
C VAL A 349 -13.06 2.19 25.12
N ALA A 350 -12.69 1.18 25.91
CA ALA A 350 -12.61 -0.22 25.46
C ALA A 350 -13.98 -0.85 25.17
N GLU A 351 -15.07 -0.35 25.75
CA GLU A 351 -16.45 -0.80 25.47
C GLU A 351 -16.89 -0.41 24.04
N VAL A 352 -16.40 0.71 23.52
CA VAL A 352 -16.81 1.24 22.19
C VAL A 352 -15.82 0.94 21.08
N HIS A 353 -14.57 0.56 21.40
CA HIS A 353 -13.55 0.29 20.40
C HIS A 353 -12.58 -0.82 20.79
N THR A 354 -12.29 -1.74 19.89
CA THR A 354 -11.34 -2.83 20.09
C THR A 354 -9.93 -2.40 19.72
N PHE A 355 -9.00 -2.46 20.70
CA PHE A 355 -7.60 -2.08 20.52
C PHE A 355 -6.70 -3.29 20.32
N GLY A 356 -6.57 -3.79 19.08
CA GLY A 356 -5.73 -4.96 18.76
C GLY A 356 -4.23 -4.76 19.02
N LYS A 357 -3.79 -3.52 19.18
CA LYS A 357 -2.39 -3.14 19.46
C LYS A 357 -2.14 -2.75 20.92
N GLY A 358 -3.16 -2.81 21.75
CA GLY A 358 -3.13 -2.26 23.10
C GLY A 358 -3.67 -0.83 23.18
N LEU A 359 -3.88 -0.34 24.38
CA LEU A 359 -4.43 0.97 24.70
C LEU A 359 -3.50 1.68 25.66
N GLY A 360 -3.22 2.96 25.42
CA GLY A 360 -2.59 3.87 26.37
C GLY A 360 -3.45 5.11 26.58
N ILE A 361 -3.40 5.69 27.76
CA ILE A 361 -4.02 6.98 28.11
C ILE A 361 -3.11 7.71 29.10
N ALA A 362 -2.84 8.97 28.81
CA ALA A 362 -2.14 9.90 29.68
C ALA A 362 -3.11 10.88 30.35
N ALA A 363 -2.81 11.36 31.55
CA ALA A 363 -3.67 12.23 32.32
C ALA A 363 -4.08 13.54 31.58
N PRO A 364 -3.23 14.20 30.79
CA PRO A 364 -3.66 15.34 29.96
C PRO A 364 -4.80 14.99 28.99
N GLN A 365 -4.88 13.76 28.50
CA GLN A 365 -5.96 13.35 27.59
C GLN A 365 -7.33 13.23 28.27
N ILE A 366 -7.38 13.22 29.59
CA ILE A 366 -8.63 13.27 30.39
C ILE A 366 -8.76 14.59 31.13
N GLY A 367 -8.04 15.64 30.70
CA GLY A 367 -8.13 17.00 31.29
C GLY A 367 -7.42 17.17 32.63
N ILE A 368 -6.52 16.28 33.00
CA ILE A 368 -5.79 16.33 34.25
C ILE A 368 -4.33 16.67 34.02
N ASP A 369 -3.88 17.84 34.52
CA ASP A 369 -2.49 18.29 34.42
C ASP A 369 -1.60 17.59 35.48
N ARG A 370 -1.36 16.28 35.27
CA ARG A 370 -0.49 15.47 36.15
C ARG A 370 0.31 14.44 35.32
N ALA A 371 1.55 14.18 35.74
CA ALA A 371 2.45 13.27 35.05
C ALA A 371 2.14 11.79 35.38
N ALA A 372 0.99 11.32 34.92
CA ALA A 372 0.55 9.91 35.06
C ALA A 372 0.06 9.38 33.73
N ALA A 373 0.35 8.12 33.44
CA ALA A 373 -0.18 7.39 32.28
C ALA A 373 -0.42 5.91 32.63
N ILE A 374 -1.33 5.29 31.92
CA ILE A 374 -1.50 3.84 31.92
C ILE A 374 -1.36 3.29 30.52
N VAL A 375 -0.81 2.07 30.42
CA VAL A 375 -0.69 1.33 29.18
C VAL A 375 -1.21 -0.09 29.40
N ARG A 376 -2.10 -0.56 28.52
CA ARG A 376 -2.65 -1.92 28.50
C ARG A 376 -2.14 -2.63 27.26
N PRO A 377 -1.07 -3.43 27.34
CA PRO A 377 -0.59 -4.24 26.22
C PRO A 377 -1.65 -5.29 25.82
N PRO A 378 -1.64 -5.79 24.57
CA PRO A 378 -2.52 -6.90 24.20
C PRO A 378 -2.22 -8.15 25.05
N GLY A 379 -3.24 -8.60 25.82
CA GLY A 379 -3.14 -9.80 26.65
C GLY A 379 -2.20 -9.69 27.86
N GLY A 380 -1.75 -8.49 28.22
CA GLY A 380 -0.91 -8.21 29.39
C GLY A 380 -1.59 -7.38 30.45
N ASP A 381 -0.94 -7.28 31.63
CA ASP A 381 -1.39 -6.47 32.75
C ASP A 381 -1.27 -4.97 32.44
N THR A 382 -2.08 -4.16 33.16
CA THR A 382 -2.00 -2.70 33.07
C THR A 382 -0.72 -2.19 33.70
N ILE A 383 0.09 -1.47 32.91
CA ILE A 383 1.30 -0.78 33.32
C ILE A 383 0.88 0.63 33.80
N THR A 384 1.24 1.00 35.02
CA THR A 384 1.04 2.35 35.54
C THR A 384 2.36 3.08 35.63
N LEU A 385 2.41 4.29 35.10
CA LEU A 385 3.61 5.13 35.06
C LEU A 385 3.33 6.44 35.79
N LEU A 386 4.08 6.72 36.85
CA LEU A 386 4.06 7.99 37.58
C LEU A 386 5.40 8.71 37.35
N ASN A 387 5.34 9.97 36.99
CA ASN A 387 6.52 10.78 36.65
C ASN A 387 7.50 10.12 35.64
N PRO A 388 7.02 9.47 34.58
CA PRO A 388 7.89 8.69 33.72
C PRO A 388 8.80 9.58 32.86
N ARG A 389 10.02 9.08 32.61
CA ARG A 389 11.03 9.72 31.79
C ARG A 389 11.82 8.67 31.02
N ILE A 390 11.93 8.80 29.70
CA ILE A 390 12.83 7.95 28.91
C ILE A 390 14.27 8.40 29.20
N VAL A 391 15.09 7.46 29.69
CA VAL A 391 16.50 7.69 30.05
C VAL A 391 17.48 7.14 29.05
N GLU A 392 17.06 6.12 28.26
CA GLU A 392 17.86 5.51 27.20
C GLU A 392 16.95 4.99 26.09
N GLU A 393 17.42 5.09 24.83
CA GLU A 393 16.72 4.63 23.65
C GLU A 393 17.66 3.81 22.75
N SER A 394 17.15 2.72 22.15
CA SER A 394 17.92 1.97 21.17
C SER A 394 18.14 2.77 19.88
N THR A 395 19.28 2.55 19.21
CA THR A 395 19.56 3.10 17.89
C THR A 395 18.72 2.44 16.80
N GLN A 396 18.21 1.23 17.06
CA GLN A 396 17.29 0.54 16.16
C GLN A 396 15.88 1.09 16.34
N SER A 397 15.25 1.44 15.24
CA SER A 397 13.88 1.95 15.19
C SER A 397 13.08 1.28 14.10
N ASP A 398 11.75 1.31 14.22
CA ASP A 398 10.83 0.94 13.15
C ASP A 398 9.77 2.03 12.93
N GLN A 399 9.08 1.95 11.80
CA GLN A 399 8.00 2.85 11.45
C GLN A 399 6.69 2.07 11.39
N GLN A 400 5.70 2.46 12.19
CA GLN A 400 4.38 1.88 12.18
C GLN A 400 3.30 2.93 12.39
N TYR A 401 2.06 2.62 11.98
CA TYR A 401 0.93 3.49 12.22
C TYR A 401 0.56 3.57 13.70
N GLU A 402 0.47 4.79 14.20
CA GLU A 402 -0.09 5.12 15.52
C GLU A 402 -1.43 5.82 15.35
N GLY A 403 -2.31 5.62 16.32
CA GLY A 403 -3.53 6.39 16.53
C GLY A 403 -3.47 7.04 17.90
N CYS A 404 -4.20 8.13 18.08
CA CYS A 404 -4.34 8.82 19.34
C CYS A 404 -5.82 9.02 19.67
N LEU A 405 -6.23 8.84 20.93
CA LEU A 405 -7.61 9.07 21.36
C LEU A 405 -8.01 10.54 21.20
N SER A 406 -7.06 11.47 21.31
CA SER A 406 -7.28 12.91 21.22
C SER A 406 -7.44 13.43 19.77
N PHE A 407 -7.26 12.59 18.75
CA PHE A 407 -7.57 12.86 17.35
C PHE A 407 -7.70 11.53 16.59
N PHE A 408 -8.77 10.82 16.89
CA PHE A 408 -8.95 9.41 16.58
C PHE A 408 -9.35 9.14 15.13
N ASP A 409 -9.67 10.19 14.36
CA ASP A 409 -10.11 10.09 12.95
C ASP A 409 -8.98 9.74 11.98
N VAL A 410 -7.72 9.82 12.43
CA VAL A 410 -6.55 9.60 11.58
C VAL A 410 -5.54 8.65 12.22
N ARG A 411 -4.63 8.11 11.38
CA ARG A 411 -3.47 7.30 11.79
C ARG A 411 -2.22 7.85 11.12
N GLY A 412 -1.16 8.10 11.90
CA GLY A 412 0.12 8.61 11.41
C GLY A 412 1.21 7.55 11.44
N MET A 413 2.11 7.61 10.46
CA MET A 413 3.30 6.75 10.42
C MET A 413 4.40 7.38 11.27
N VAL A 414 4.75 6.71 12.38
CA VAL A 414 5.65 7.25 13.40
C VAL A 414 6.88 6.35 13.55
N PRO A 415 8.10 6.88 13.41
CA PRO A 415 9.32 6.17 13.80
C PRO A 415 9.43 6.10 15.33
N ARG A 416 9.71 4.92 15.88
CA ARG A 416 9.97 4.72 17.31
C ARG A 416 11.17 3.81 17.54
N PRO A 417 11.97 4.04 18.62
CA PRO A 417 12.97 3.10 19.06
C PRO A 417 12.35 1.73 19.37
N LEU A 418 13.06 0.64 19.07
CA LEU A 418 12.60 -0.70 19.38
C LEU A 418 12.70 -1.05 20.86
N VAL A 419 13.60 -0.39 21.61
CA VAL A 419 13.78 -0.55 23.06
C VAL A 419 13.93 0.81 23.69
N ILE A 420 13.24 1.02 24.80
CA ILE A 420 13.38 2.21 25.66
C ILE A 420 13.55 1.81 27.12
N HIS A 421 14.41 2.52 27.84
CA HIS A 421 14.53 2.43 29.28
C HIS A 421 13.79 3.61 29.88
N VAL A 422 12.81 3.35 30.74
CA VAL A 422 11.97 4.37 31.35
C VAL A 422 12.20 4.39 32.85
N GLU A 423 12.65 5.52 33.36
CA GLU A 423 12.65 5.81 34.76
C GLU A 423 11.25 6.33 35.15
N HIS A 424 10.65 5.77 36.17
CA HIS A 424 9.36 6.18 36.75
C HIS A 424 9.37 5.93 38.24
N GLN A 425 8.34 6.38 38.97
CA GLN A 425 8.23 6.21 40.41
C GLN A 425 7.09 5.26 40.76
N ASP A 426 7.25 4.52 41.85
CA ASP A 426 6.12 3.89 42.50
C ASP A 426 5.33 4.91 43.38
N ILE A 427 4.23 4.47 43.96
CA ILE A 427 3.36 5.34 44.76
C ILE A 427 4.04 5.88 46.02
N ASN A 428 5.14 5.26 46.46
CA ASN A 428 5.95 5.69 47.61
C ASN A 428 7.12 6.59 47.19
N GLY A 429 7.17 7.00 45.96
CA GLY A 429 8.22 7.85 45.40
C GLY A 429 9.54 7.13 45.10
N GLN A 430 9.57 5.79 45.21
CA GLN A 430 10.80 5.04 44.91
C GLN A 430 11.04 4.98 43.42
N PRO A 431 12.21 5.42 42.92
CA PRO A 431 12.54 5.37 41.49
C PRO A 431 12.72 3.92 41.03
N GLN A 432 12.23 3.63 39.84
CA GLN A 432 12.33 2.36 39.15
C GLN A 432 12.76 2.60 37.69
N ILE A 433 13.54 1.68 37.14
CA ILE A 433 13.85 1.68 35.69
C ILE A 433 13.25 0.42 35.11
N THR A 434 12.36 0.59 34.15
CA THR A 434 11.73 -0.50 33.42
C THR A 434 12.14 -0.45 31.94
N VAL A 435 12.50 -1.60 31.37
CA VAL A 435 12.85 -1.75 29.97
C VAL A 435 11.61 -2.20 29.21
N PHE A 436 11.24 -1.46 28.18
CA PHE A 436 10.13 -1.80 27.30
C PHE A 436 10.65 -2.06 25.89
N GLU A 437 10.03 -3.01 25.22
CA GLU A 437 10.45 -3.44 23.89
C GLU A 437 9.30 -3.37 22.90
N ARG A 438 9.63 -3.10 21.62
CA ARG A 438 8.74 -3.22 20.46
C ARG A 438 7.40 -2.49 20.63
N GLY A 439 6.26 -3.22 20.57
CA GLY A 439 4.92 -2.63 20.67
C GLY A 439 4.64 -1.96 21.99
N VAL A 440 5.15 -2.52 23.12
CA VAL A 440 5.00 -1.91 24.44
C VAL A 440 5.85 -0.65 24.55
N ALA A 441 7.10 -0.68 24.06
CA ALA A 441 7.94 0.52 23.99
C ALA A 441 7.25 1.65 23.19
N ARG A 442 6.60 1.33 22.08
CA ARG A 442 5.86 2.28 21.24
C ARG A 442 4.68 2.90 21.99
N LEU A 443 3.86 2.09 22.66
CA LEU A 443 2.74 2.58 23.48
C LEU A 443 3.23 3.48 24.61
N VAL A 444 4.22 3.03 25.38
CA VAL A 444 4.79 3.80 26.49
C VAL A 444 5.40 5.12 26.02
N ALA A 445 6.16 5.11 24.90
CA ALA A 445 6.73 6.33 24.35
C ALA A 445 5.65 7.31 23.85
N HIS A 446 4.52 6.83 23.32
CA HIS A 446 3.37 7.64 22.96
C HIS A 446 2.78 8.37 24.17
N GLU A 447 2.57 7.65 25.27
CA GLU A 447 2.01 8.25 26.49
C GLU A 447 2.98 9.22 27.16
N ILE A 448 4.28 8.92 27.15
CA ILE A 448 5.31 9.87 27.65
C ILE A 448 5.36 11.14 26.78
N ASP A 449 5.16 11.03 25.47
CA ASP A 449 5.04 12.22 24.62
C ASP A 449 3.88 13.12 25.07
N HIS A 450 2.69 12.56 25.36
CA HIS A 450 1.57 13.34 25.92
C HIS A 450 1.94 14.07 27.21
N LEU A 451 2.65 13.40 28.11
CA LEU A 451 3.10 14.01 29.38
C LEU A 451 4.13 15.13 29.18
N ARG A 452 4.81 15.15 28.02
CA ARG A 452 5.76 16.20 27.62
C ARG A 452 5.14 17.30 26.76
N GLY A 453 3.83 17.19 26.47
CA GLY A 453 3.12 18.13 25.59
C GLY A 453 3.37 17.88 24.11
N PHE A 454 3.72 16.65 23.69
CA PHE A 454 3.91 16.29 22.30
C PHE A 454 2.80 15.38 21.80
N LEU A 455 2.34 15.63 20.59
CA LEU A 455 1.46 14.74 19.85
C LEU A 455 2.27 13.95 18.81
N TYR A 456 1.86 12.73 18.47
CA TYR A 456 2.63 11.89 17.55
C TYR A 456 2.85 12.52 16.17
N ARG A 457 2.00 13.47 15.75
CA ARG A 457 2.18 14.22 14.48
C ARG A 457 3.55 14.92 14.41
N GLN A 458 4.06 15.41 15.54
CA GLN A 458 5.38 16.04 15.65
C GLN A 458 6.55 15.05 15.53
N ARG A 459 6.25 13.74 15.62
CA ARG A 459 7.21 12.64 15.43
C ARG A 459 7.20 12.07 14.03
N MET A 460 6.19 12.41 13.22
CA MET A 460 6.11 11.98 11.82
C MET A 460 7.24 12.59 10.99
N GLN A 461 7.62 11.90 9.93
CA GLN A 461 8.57 12.47 8.99
C GLN A 461 7.94 13.66 8.25
N PRO A 462 8.70 14.75 8.02
CA PRO A 462 8.20 15.89 7.26
C PRO A 462 7.65 15.48 5.89
N GLY A 463 6.51 16.03 5.51
CA GLY A 463 5.85 15.76 4.23
C GLY A 463 5.05 14.45 4.17
N ILE A 464 4.94 13.70 5.28
CA ILE A 464 4.05 12.54 5.35
C ILE A 464 2.78 12.94 6.10
N GLU A 465 1.62 12.82 5.45
CA GLU A 465 0.33 13.14 6.05
C GLU A 465 -0.29 11.91 6.74
N PRO A 466 -1.03 12.12 7.85
CA PRO A 466 -1.83 11.06 8.46
C PRO A 466 -2.92 10.57 7.50
N ILE A 467 -3.22 9.28 7.53
CA ILE A 467 -4.33 8.70 6.77
C ILE A 467 -5.61 8.64 7.62
N PRO A 468 -6.80 8.76 7.02
CA PRO A 468 -8.06 8.56 7.71
C PRO A 468 -8.15 7.17 8.35
N VAL A 469 -8.79 7.06 9.51
CA VAL A 469 -9.00 5.75 10.17
C VAL A 469 -9.79 4.78 9.29
N THR A 470 -10.69 5.27 8.45
CA THR A 470 -11.46 4.48 7.49
C THR A 470 -10.59 3.86 6.39
N ALA A 471 -9.46 4.49 6.05
CA ALA A 471 -8.47 3.97 5.10
C ALA A 471 -7.47 3.02 5.77
N TYR A 472 -7.38 3.05 7.10
CA TYR A 472 -6.45 2.21 7.85
C TYR A 472 -6.93 0.76 7.97
N ARG A 473 -6.28 -0.17 7.28
CA ARG A 473 -6.65 -1.60 7.25
C ARG A 473 -5.98 -2.45 8.35
N GLY A 474 -5.32 -1.81 9.29
CA GLY A 474 -4.63 -2.47 10.42
C GLY A 474 -5.44 -2.56 11.71
N SER A 475 -6.68 -2.07 11.75
CA SER A 475 -7.55 -2.14 12.92
C SER A 475 -7.80 -3.60 13.34
N GLY A 476 -7.68 -3.89 14.63
CA GLY A 476 -7.81 -5.24 15.18
C GLY A 476 -6.61 -6.17 14.99
N ARG A 477 -5.54 -5.71 14.34
CA ARG A 477 -4.29 -6.50 14.18
C ARG A 477 -3.23 -6.01 15.16
N GLY A 478 -2.47 -6.96 15.74
CA GLY A 478 -1.32 -6.66 16.61
C GLY A 478 -0.15 -6.03 15.83
N TRP A 479 0.84 -5.51 16.56
CA TRP A 479 2.10 -5.03 16.02
C TRP A 479 2.86 -6.17 15.33
N ARG A 480 3.48 -5.87 14.18
CA ARG A 480 4.32 -6.85 13.48
C ARG A 480 5.77 -6.40 13.52
N TYR A 481 6.64 -7.28 14.01
CA TYR A 481 8.08 -7.09 14.02
C TYR A 481 8.73 -8.25 13.25
N ARG A 482 9.75 -7.94 12.45
CA ARG A 482 10.56 -8.98 11.81
C ARG A 482 11.25 -9.78 12.91
N THR A 483 11.06 -11.09 12.93
CA THR A 483 11.96 -11.99 13.64
C THR A 483 13.29 -11.97 12.91
N THR A 484 14.31 -11.43 13.57
CA THR A 484 15.72 -11.53 13.14
C THR A 484 16.15 -12.98 13.12
#